data_012ada3f3bd507a2e4050b72c52ff055
#
_entry.id   012ada3f3bd507a2e4050b72c52ff055
#
_cell.length_a   1.000
_cell.length_b   1.000
_cell.length_c   1.000
_cell.angle_alpha   90.00
_cell.angle_beta   90.00
_cell.angle_gamma   90.00
#
_symmetry.space_group_name_H-M   'P 1'
#
loop_
_entity.id
_entity.type
_entity.pdbx_description
1 polymer ?
#
loop_
_entity_poly.entity_id
_entity_poly.type
_entity_poly.pdbx_seq_one_letter_code
_entity_poly.pdbx_strand_id
1 'polypeptide(L)'
;RLSPCAHAALAPDMAPETAVRELLARGLAQDALPLALRLLPRPYAVAWLCQCMRAQTLSGHDSEGLRLAQAWVQQPGPSQRESARAFAADDDYQSVGAWLAAAAAWSDGSLSEEDGPPVADHLTAAAAVAALLHLAGREPATFEAQLVRWSEDAARLLSGLRVRERTP
;
A
#
# COMPACT_ATOMS: atom_id res chain seq x y z
N ARG A 1 1.21 -6.33 -12.37
CA ARG A 1 2.07 -6.08 -13.55
C ARG A 1 1.75 -4.70 -14.08
N LEU A 2 2.77 -3.97 -14.57
CA LEU A 2 2.56 -2.69 -15.27
C LEU A 2 1.97 -2.96 -16.66
N SER A 3 1.18 -1.99 -17.16
CA SER A 3 0.67 -2.02 -18.52
C SER A 3 1.80 -1.90 -19.56
N PRO A 4 1.60 -2.34 -20.82
CA PRO A 4 2.59 -2.13 -21.88
C PRO A 4 2.98 -0.66 -22.07
N CYS A 5 2.01 0.27 -21.93
CA CYS A 5 2.26 1.71 -22.01
C CYS A 5 3.16 2.19 -20.86
N ALA A 6 2.94 1.71 -19.65
CA ALA A 6 3.78 2.03 -18.50
C ALA A 6 5.20 1.46 -18.68
N HIS A 7 5.34 0.22 -19.17
CA HIS A 7 6.67 -0.34 -19.47
C HIS A 7 7.44 0.49 -20.51
N ALA A 8 6.77 0.95 -21.55
CA ALA A 8 7.39 1.79 -22.59
C ALA A 8 7.78 3.20 -22.10
N ALA A 9 7.15 3.65 -21.00
CA ALA A 9 7.40 4.95 -20.40
C ALA A 9 8.63 5.00 -19.48
N LEU A 10 9.08 3.85 -19.00
CA LEU A 10 10.10 3.76 -17.95
C LEU A 10 11.47 3.35 -18.53
N ALA A 11 12.53 4.01 -18.05
CA ALA A 11 13.92 3.63 -18.33
C ALA A 11 14.49 2.82 -17.14
N PRO A 12 15.41 1.86 -17.39
CA PRO A 12 15.94 0.97 -16.35
C PRO A 12 16.68 1.66 -15.20
N ASP A 13 17.26 2.83 -15.46
CA ASP A 13 18.07 3.62 -14.52
C ASP A 13 17.30 4.78 -13.88
N MET A 14 15.99 4.85 -14.14
CA MET A 14 15.13 5.92 -13.63
C MET A 14 15.02 5.84 -12.11
N ALA A 15 15.17 6.97 -11.43
CA ALA A 15 14.94 7.06 -10.00
C ALA A 15 13.49 6.70 -9.61
N PRO A 16 13.25 5.99 -8.49
CA PRO A 16 11.92 5.53 -8.11
C PRO A 16 10.83 6.59 -8.16
N GLU A 17 11.06 7.73 -7.52
CA GLU A 17 10.12 8.85 -7.52
C GLU A 17 9.93 9.49 -8.91
N THR A 18 10.96 9.47 -9.75
CA THR A 18 10.89 9.96 -11.13
C THR A 18 10.05 9.02 -11.98
N ALA A 19 10.21 7.71 -11.81
CA ALA A 19 9.39 6.70 -12.51
C ALA A 19 7.90 6.89 -12.21
N VAL A 20 7.53 7.10 -10.94
CA VAL A 20 6.12 7.34 -10.56
C VAL A 20 5.59 8.62 -11.18
N ARG A 21 6.38 9.72 -11.14
CA ARG A 21 5.98 11.01 -11.74
C ARG A 21 5.86 10.94 -13.25
N GLU A 22 6.72 10.19 -13.92
CA GLU A 22 6.66 9.98 -15.37
C GLU A 22 5.35 9.27 -15.77
N LEU A 23 4.93 8.25 -15.02
CA LEU A 23 3.64 7.59 -15.26
C LEU A 23 2.47 8.55 -15.03
N LEU A 24 2.51 9.38 -13.97
CA LEU A 24 1.49 10.39 -13.71
C LEU A 24 1.43 11.45 -14.83
N ALA A 25 2.57 11.93 -15.31
CA ALA A 25 2.63 12.91 -16.39
C ALA A 25 2.03 12.39 -17.71
N ARG A 26 2.00 11.06 -17.87
CA ARG A 26 1.38 10.38 -19.01
C ARG A 26 -0.08 9.96 -18.77
N GLY A 27 -0.68 10.33 -17.64
CA GLY A 27 -2.06 9.93 -17.28
C GLY A 27 -2.20 8.46 -16.92
N LEU A 28 -1.13 7.79 -16.48
CA LEU A 28 -1.11 6.36 -16.12
C LEU A 28 -1.19 6.18 -14.59
N ALA A 29 -2.14 6.81 -13.93
CA ALA A 29 -2.28 6.76 -12.47
C ALA A 29 -2.54 5.35 -11.94
N GLN A 30 -3.24 4.50 -12.71
CA GLN A 30 -3.50 3.10 -12.36
C GLN A 30 -2.23 2.23 -12.36
N ASP A 31 -1.17 2.62 -13.08
CA ASP A 31 0.15 2.01 -13.03
C ASP A 31 1.06 2.70 -12.01
N ALA A 32 0.93 4.01 -11.85
CA ALA A 32 1.75 4.81 -10.96
C ALA A 32 1.59 4.41 -9.48
N LEU A 33 0.36 4.22 -9.01
CA LEU A 33 0.06 3.86 -7.63
C LEU A 33 0.64 2.49 -7.23
N PRO A 34 0.39 1.39 -7.98
CA PRO A 34 1.01 0.11 -7.69
C PRO A 34 2.54 0.14 -7.74
N LEU A 35 3.13 0.90 -8.69
CA LEU A 35 4.57 1.08 -8.76
C LEU A 35 5.11 1.77 -7.51
N ALA A 36 4.51 2.88 -7.11
CA ALA A 36 4.92 3.63 -5.93
C ALA A 36 4.92 2.76 -4.66
N LEU A 37 3.84 2.00 -4.46
CA LEU A 37 3.70 1.11 -3.29
C LEU A 37 4.69 -0.06 -3.32
N ARG A 38 5.06 -0.54 -4.50
CA ARG A 38 6.10 -1.57 -4.65
C ARG A 38 7.52 -1.07 -4.34
N LEU A 39 7.77 0.22 -4.56
CA LEU A 39 9.05 0.87 -4.33
C LEU A 39 9.22 1.35 -2.88
N LEU A 40 8.13 1.49 -2.12
CA LEU A 40 8.19 1.82 -0.69
C LEU A 40 8.62 0.58 0.12
N PRO A 41 9.51 0.74 1.12
CA PRO A 41 9.73 -0.32 2.10
C PRO A 41 8.40 -0.68 2.80
N ARG A 42 8.15 -1.97 3.02
CA ARG A 42 6.85 -2.48 3.50
C ARG A 42 6.32 -1.75 4.75
N PRO A 43 7.11 -1.51 5.81
CA PRO A 43 6.61 -0.80 6.99
C PRO A 43 6.15 0.63 6.67
N TYR A 44 6.86 1.31 5.76
CA TYR A 44 6.48 2.66 5.32
C TYR A 44 5.21 2.65 4.47
N ALA A 45 5.03 1.63 3.63
CA ALA A 45 3.81 1.47 2.83
C ALA A 45 2.58 1.30 3.74
N VAL A 46 2.67 0.46 4.80
CA VAL A 46 1.57 0.27 5.77
C VAL A 46 1.30 1.55 6.56
N ALA A 47 2.33 2.21 7.08
CA ALA A 47 2.17 3.46 7.84
C ALA A 47 1.54 4.57 6.99
N TRP A 48 1.99 4.73 5.76
CA TRP A 48 1.42 5.68 4.80
C TRP A 48 -0.03 5.33 4.44
N LEU A 49 -0.34 4.06 4.20
CA LEU A 49 -1.71 3.60 3.95
C LEU A 49 -2.64 3.95 5.12
N CYS A 50 -2.21 3.73 6.36
CA CYS A 50 -2.97 4.12 7.54
C CYS A 50 -3.23 5.65 7.58
N GLN A 51 -2.28 6.47 7.15
CA GLN A 51 -2.46 7.93 7.06
C GLN A 51 -3.49 8.31 6.00
N CYS A 52 -3.46 7.68 4.83
CA CYS A 52 -4.45 7.89 3.78
C CYS A 52 -5.87 7.58 4.28
N MET A 53 -6.03 6.50 5.03
CA MET A 53 -7.33 6.04 5.53
C MET A 53 -7.89 6.90 6.65
N ARG A 54 -7.05 7.50 7.51
CA ARG A 54 -7.49 8.44 8.56
C ARG A 54 -8.23 9.67 8.01
N ALA A 55 -7.95 10.06 6.79
CA ALA A 55 -8.59 11.19 6.12
C ALA A 55 -9.94 10.82 5.49
N GLN A 56 -10.40 9.58 5.65
CA GLN A 56 -11.59 9.07 5.00
C GLN A 56 -12.70 8.74 6.01
N THR A 57 -13.95 8.76 5.55
CA THR A 57 -15.07 8.23 6.32
C THR A 57 -15.13 6.71 6.14
N LEU A 58 -14.81 5.99 7.19
CA LEU A 58 -14.81 4.53 7.22
C LEU A 58 -16.02 3.98 7.96
N SER A 59 -16.48 2.80 7.57
CA SER A 59 -17.45 2.02 8.36
C SER A 59 -16.84 1.57 9.68
N GLY A 60 -17.65 1.08 10.62
CA GLY A 60 -17.12 0.52 11.87
C GLY A 60 -16.17 -0.66 11.62
N HIS A 61 -16.54 -1.53 10.67
CA HIS A 61 -15.73 -2.68 10.28
C HIS A 61 -14.39 -2.24 9.63
N ASP A 62 -14.42 -1.30 8.70
CA ASP A 62 -13.19 -0.76 8.08
C ASP A 62 -12.29 -0.05 9.10
N SER A 63 -12.90 0.62 10.09
CA SER A 63 -12.18 1.29 11.18
C SER A 63 -11.46 0.29 12.08
N GLU A 64 -12.02 -0.91 12.30
CA GLU A 64 -11.35 -1.98 13.04
C GLU A 64 -10.13 -2.50 12.28
N GLY A 65 -10.22 -2.73 10.96
CA GLY A 65 -9.06 -3.07 10.14
C GLY A 65 -7.96 -2.01 10.18
N LEU A 66 -8.36 -0.72 10.15
CA LEU A 66 -7.41 0.38 10.33
C LEU A 66 -6.75 0.36 11.71
N ARG A 67 -7.50 0.09 12.78
CA ARG A 67 -6.98 -0.02 14.15
C ARG A 67 -5.92 -1.12 14.26
N LEU A 68 -6.18 -2.29 13.66
CA LEU A 68 -5.24 -3.42 13.64
C LEU A 68 -3.96 -3.09 12.88
N ALA A 69 -4.07 -2.48 11.70
CA ALA A 69 -2.92 -2.03 10.93
C ALA A 69 -2.09 -0.99 11.69
N GLN A 70 -2.74 -0.04 12.38
CA GLN A 70 -2.06 0.95 13.22
C GLN A 70 -1.38 0.33 14.43
N ALA A 71 -1.99 -0.66 15.09
CA ALA A 71 -1.38 -1.39 16.19
C ALA A 71 -0.08 -2.05 15.76
N TRP A 72 -0.06 -2.67 14.56
CA TRP A 72 1.17 -3.21 14.01
C TRP A 72 2.21 -2.13 13.70
N VAL A 73 1.82 -1.00 13.13
CA VAL A 73 2.76 0.12 12.86
C VAL A 73 3.40 0.65 14.13
N GLN A 74 2.63 0.73 15.22
CA GLN A 74 3.11 1.23 16.52
C GLN A 74 4.03 0.23 17.22
N GLN A 75 3.69 -1.05 17.15
CA GLN A 75 4.41 -2.13 17.80
C GLN A 75 4.46 -3.35 16.86
N PRO A 76 5.39 -3.37 15.88
CA PRO A 76 5.54 -4.51 15.00
C PRO A 76 5.85 -5.79 15.78
N GLY A 77 5.06 -6.83 15.54
CA GLY A 77 5.25 -8.10 16.23
C GLY A 77 4.32 -9.21 15.76
N PRO A 78 4.61 -10.46 16.12
CA PRO A 78 3.82 -11.63 15.69
C PRO A 78 2.35 -11.54 16.09
N SER A 79 2.06 -11.10 17.32
CA SER A 79 0.70 -11.01 17.84
C SER A 79 -0.17 -10.01 17.06
N GLN A 80 0.37 -8.82 16.76
CA GLN A 80 -0.34 -7.80 15.98
C GLN A 80 -0.56 -8.26 14.55
N ARG A 81 0.43 -8.94 13.98
CA ARG A 81 0.34 -9.53 12.64
C ARG A 81 -0.72 -10.62 12.58
N GLU A 82 -0.75 -11.51 13.58
CA GLU A 82 -1.75 -12.58 13.66
C GLU A 82 -3.17 -12.03 13.78
N SER A 83 -3.39 -11.06 14.67
CA SER A 83 -4.69 -10.40 14.82
C SER A 83 -5.16 -9.76 13.51
N ALA A 84 -4.23 -9.10 12.79
CA ALA A 84 -4.53 -8.50 11.49
C ALA A 84 -4.84 -9.57 10.42
N ARG A 85 -4.09 -10.68 10.42
CA ARG A 85 -4.31 -11.81 9.51
C ARG A 85 -5.67 -12.47 9.73
N ALA A 86 -6.00 -12.77 10.98
CA ALA A 86 -7.28 -13.38 11.34
C ALA A 86 -8.45 -12.50 10.90
N PHE A 87 -8.40 -11.20 11.20
CA PHE A 87 -9.43 -10.26 10.78
C PHE A 87 -9.62 -10.21 9.26
N ALA A 88 -8.52 -10.18 8.49
CA ALA A 88 -8.57 -10.14 7.03
C ALA A 88 -9.16 -11.45 6.45
N ALA A 89 -8.79 -12.60 7.03
CA ALA A 89 -9.29 -13.90 6.62
C ALA A 89 -10.77 -14.11 6.98
N ASP A 90 -11.22 -13.68 8.15
CA ASP A 90 -12.63 -13.78 8.59
C ASP A 90 -13.57 -12.98 7.68
N ASP A 91 -13.09 -11.92 7.05
CA ASP A 91 -13.84 -11.10 6.08
C ASP A 91 -13.66 -11.57 4.62
N ASP A 92 -12.97 -12.67 4.37
CA ASP A 92 -12.64 -13.14 3.01
C ASP A 92 -12.05 -12.03 2.12
N TYR A 93 -11.35 -11.06 2.69
CA TYR A 93 -10.75 -9.91 1.99
C TYR A 93 -11.76 -9.05 1.21
N GLN A 94 -13.02 -8.94 1.68
CA GLN A 94 -14.08 -8.24 0.95
C GLN A 94 -14.15 -6.74 1.24
N SER A 95 -13.63 -6.27 2.37
CA SER A 95 -13.72 -4.88 2.80
C SER A 95 -12.40 -4.11 2.68
N VAL A 96 -12.49 -2.79 2.75
CA VAL A 96 -11.31 -1.91 2.90
C VAL A 96 -10.54 -2.27 4.16
N GLY A 97 -11.25 -2.52 5.27
CA GLY A 97 -10.64 -2.92 6.54
C GLY A 97 -9.85 -4.22 6.46
N ALA A 98 -10.38 -5.23 5.76
CA ALA A 98 -9.68 -6.48 5.54
C ALA A 98 -8.37 -6.29 4.76
N TRP A 99 -8.37 -5.49 3.69
CA TRP A 99 -7.16 -5.20 2.93
C TRP A 99 -6.15 -4.36 3.70
N LEU A 100 -6.60 -3.45 4.58
CA LEU A 100 -5.73 -2.73 5.51
C LEU A 100 -5.01 -3.68 6.47
N ALA A 101 -5.77 -4.57 7.09
CA ALA A 101 -5.24 -5.59 7.99
C ALA A 101 -4.29 -6.55 7.24
N ALA A 102 -4.65 -6.99 6.03
CA ALA A 102 -3.80 -7.83 5.19
C ALA A 102 -2.46 -7.15 4.86
N ALA A 103 -2.45 -5.85 4.56
CA ALA A 103 -1.21 -5.11 4.31
C ALA A 103 -0.26 -5.17 5.50
N ALA A 104 -0.78 -5.04 6.73
CA ALA A 104 0.01 -5.18 7.96
C ALA A 104 0.45 -6.64 8.18
N ALA A 105 -0.46 -7.61 8.01
CA ALA A 105 -0.17 -9.04 8.19
C ALA A 105 0.92 -9.54 7.24
N TRP A 106 0.98 -9.01 6.03
CA TRP A 106 1.93 -9.41 4.98
C TRP A 106 3.20 -8.54 4.90
N SER A 107 3.37 -7.61 5.83
CA SER A 107 4.53 -6.73 5.82
C SER A 107 5.82 -7.38 6.30
N ASP A 108 5.72 -8.48 7.03
CA ASP A 108 6.86 -9.26 7.56
C ASP A 108 6.45 -10.72 7.79
N GLY A 109 7.45 -11.59 8.03
CA GLY A 109 7.29 -12.98 8.44
C GLY A 109 6.79 -13.92 7.35
N SER A 110 5.95 -14.88 7.72
CA SER A 110 5.44 -15.95 6.86
C SER A 110 3.92 -15.82 6.62
N LEU A 111 3.41 -16.46 5.56
CA LEU A 111 1.98 -16.48 5.23
C LEU A 111 1.14 -17.33 6.18
N SER A 112 1.76 -18.26 6.87
CA SER A 112 1.14 -19.14 7.87
C SER A 112 1.96 -19.14 9.16
N GLU A 113 1.42 -19.77 10.22
CA GLU A 113 2.14 -19.93 11.49
C GLU A 113 3.44 -20.70 11.30
N GLU A 114 4.41 -20.42 12.11
CA GLU A 114 5.77 -20.89 12.36
C GLU A 114 6.61 -21.48 11.20
N ASP A 115 6.05 -22.24 10.24
CA ASP A 115 6.81 -22.94 9.18
C ASP A 115 6.34 -22.67 7.75
N GLY A 116 5.54 -21.64 7.55
CA GLY A 116 5.05 -21.28 6.21
C GLY A 116 6.11 -20.61 5.34
N PRO A 117 5.90 -20.56 4.00
CA PRO A 117 6.79 -19.84 3.11
C PRO A 117 6.82 -18.35 3.49
N PRO A 118 7.95 -17.67 3.27
CA PRO A 118 8.07 -16.25 3.55
C PRO A 118 7.04 -15.46 2.73
N VAL A 119 6.53 -14.38 3.29
CA VAL A 119 5.63 -13.47 2.58
C VAL A 119 6.35 -12.91 1.35
N ALA A 120 5.77 -13.12 0.17
CA ALA A 120 6.32 -12.60 -1.08
C ALA A 120 6.34 -11.05 -1.04
N ASP A 121 7.42 -10.47 -1.55
CA ASP A 121 7.72 -9.03 -1.46
C ASP A 121 6.61 -8.11 -1.97
N HIS A 122 5.78 -8.62 -2.85
CA HIS A 122 4.73 -7.81 -3.47
C HIS A 122 3.39 -7.79 -2.71
N LEU A 123 3.17 -8.68 -1.75
CA LEU A 123 1.84 -8.86 -1.15
C LEU A 123 1.40 -7.66 -0.33
N THR A 124 2.28 -7.04 0.46
CA THR A 124 1.98 -5.80 1.18
C THR A 124 1.50 -4.70 0.23
N ALA A 125 2.24 -4.49 -0.86
CA ALA A 125 1.87 -3.49 -1.86
C ALA A 125 0.55 -3.85 -2.57
N ALA A 126 0.32 -5.13 -2.87
CA ALA A 126 -0.93 -5.59 -3.47
C ALA A 126 -2.13 -5.35 -2.55
N ALA A 127 -2.01 -5.66 -1.26
CA ALA A 127 -3.05 -5.39 -0.28
C ALA A 127 -3.32 -3.88 -0.13
N ALA A 128 -2.26 -3.06 -0.09
CA ALA A 128 -2.41 -1.62 -0.02
C ALA A 128 -3.11 -1.04 -1.25
N VAL A 129 -2.76 -1.51 -2.44
CA VAL A 129 -3.46 -1.14 -3.70
C VAL A 129 -4.92 -1.55 -3.62
N ALA A 130 -5.23 -2.79 -3.20
CA ALA A 130 -6.59 -3.27 -3.08
C ALA A 130 -7.44 -2.40 -2.13
N ALA A 131 -6.92 -2.07 -0.94
CA ALA A 131 -7.60 -1.17 0.00
C ALA A 131 -7.94 0.19 -0.64
N LEU A 132 -6.98 0.79 -1.33
CA LEU A 132 -7.16 2.10 -1.98
C LEU A 132 -8.15 2.03 -3.16
N LEU A 133 -8.09 0.98 -3.97
CA LEU A 133 -9.04 0.80 -5.09
C LEU A 133 -10.45 0.53 -4.59
N HIS A 134 -10.64 -0.29 -3.55
CA HIS A 134 -11.95 -0.50 -2.93
C HIS A 134 -12.52 0.81 -2.37
N LEU A 135 -11.67 1.65 -1.75
CA LEU A 135 -12.09 2.94 -1.24
C LEU A 135 -12.43 3.92 -2.37
N ALA A 136 -11.58 4.05 -3.38
CA ALA A 136 -11.82 4.94 -4.53
C ALA A 136 -13.07 4.53 -5.32
N GLY A 137 -13.34 3.23 -5.42
CA GLY A 137 -14.50 2.68 -6.10
C GLY A 137 -15.84 3.06 -5.46
N ARG A 138 -15.85 3.53 -4.20
CA ARG A 138 -17.07 4.05 -3.54
C ARG A 138 -17.56 5.37 -4.15
N GLU A 139 -16.66 6.15 -4.77
CA GLU A 139 -16.99 7.44 -5.39
C GLU A 139 -16.37 7.50 -6.79
N PRO A 140 -17.04 6.91 -7.81
CA PRO A 140 -16.50 6.83 -9.17
C PRO A 140 -16.14 8.19 -9.79
N ALA A 141 -16.85 9.26 -9.43
CA ALA A 141 -16.61 10.59 -9.94
C ALA A 141 -15.24 11.16 -9.56
N THR A 142 -14.65 10.71 -8.45
CA THR A 142 -13.35 11.15 -7.95
C THR A 142 -12.27 10.08 -8.05
N PHE A 143 -12.58 8.92 -8.60
CA PHE A 143 -11.71 7.74 -8.64
C PHE A 143 -10.30 8.07 -9.16
N GLU A 144 -10.19 8.60 -10.38
CA GLU A 144 -8.91 8.90 -11.01
C GLU A 144 -8.14 10.00 -10.24
N ALA A 145 -8.83 11.04 -9.79
CA ALA A 145 -8.23 12.11 -9.01
C ALA A 145 -7.65 11.59 -7.67
N GLN A 146 -8.29 10.61 -7.04
CA GLN A 146 -7.79 9.98 -5.83
C GLN A 146 -6.52 9.18 -6.11
N LEU A 147 -6.47 8.40 -7.20
CA LEU A 147 -5.28 7.64 -7.58
C LEU A 147 -4.09 8.57 -7.87
N VAL A 148 -4.31 9.66 -8.60
CA VAL A 148 -3.28 10.68 -8.85
C VAL A 148 -2.74 11.24 -7.53
N ARG A 149 -3.63 11.70 -6.65
CA ARG A 149 -3.24 12.27 -5.35
C ARG A 149 -2.42 11.30 -4.51
N TRP A 150 -2.87 10.04 -4.36
CA TRP A 150 -2.14 9.03 -3.59
C TRP A 150 -0.79 8.69 -4.23
N SER A 151 -0.70 8.63 -5.55
CA SER A 151 0.56 8.38 -6.25
C SER A 151 1.57 9.51 -6.05
N GLU A 152 1.11 10.77 -6.09
CA GLU A 152 1.94 11.94 -5.81
C GLU A 152 2.43 11.95 -4.35
N ASP A 153 1.56 11.61 -3.39
CA ASP A 153 1.93 11.50 -1.97
C ASP A 153 2.99 10.42 -1.76
N ALA A 154 2.81 9.24 -2.36
CA ALA A 154 3.77 8.16 -2.28
C ALA A 154 5.11 8.53 -2.95
N ALA A 155 5.08 9.23 -4.09
CA ALA A 155 6.30 9.73 -4.75
C ALA A 155 7.07 10.74 -3.87
N ARG A 156 6.35 11.62 -3.14
CA ARG A 156 6.98 12.52 -2.16
C ARG A 156 7.66 11.75 -1.02
N LEU A 157 7.01 10.71 -0.51
CA LEU A 157 7.59 9.86 0.52
C LEU A 157 8.85 9.14 0.03
N LEU A 158 8.84 8.58 -1.19
CA LEU A 158 10.02 7.98 -1.82
C LEU A 158 11.19 8.96 -1.91
N SER A 159 10.92 10.21 -2.32
CA SER A 159 11.95 11.26 -2.38
C SER A 159 12.56 11.55 -0.99
N GLY A 160 11.71 11.62 0.05
CA GLY A 160 12.14 11.88 1.42
C GLY A 160 12.99 10.75 2.02
N LEU A 161 12.70 9.49 1.70
CA LEU A 161 13.48 8.34 2.14
C LEU A 161 14.88 8.35 1.53
N ARG A 162 15.02 8.63 0.24
CA ARG A 162 16.33 8.72 -0.43
C ARG A 162 17.23 9.83 0.11
N VAL A 163 16.67 10.94 0.53
CA VAL A 163 17.44 12.03 1.15
C VAL A 163 18.05 11.56 2.47
N ARG A 164 17.28 10.80 3.28
CA ARG A 164 17.77 10.27 4.57
C ARG A 164 18.88 9.24 4.41
N GLU A 165 18.83 8.39 3.37
CA GLU A 165 19.88 7.40 3.08
C GLU A 165 21.20 8.03 2.60
N ARG A 166 21.17 9.26 2.10
CA ARG A 166 22.33 9.99 1.60
C ARG A 166 23.00 10.92 2.62
N THR A 167 22.36 11.10 3.77
CA THR A 167 22.94 11.94 4.85
C THR A 167 23.63 11.01 5.84
N PRO A 168 24.97 11.02 5.94
CA PRO A 168 25.74 10.18 6.86
C PRO A 168 25.48 10.53 8.32
#